data_864a4d50c2dcefb2b73219e8eb12f929
#
_entry.id   864a4d50c2dcefb2b73219e8eb12f929
#
_cell.length_a   1.000
_cell.length_b   1.000
_cell.length_c   1.000
_cell.angle_alpha   90.00
_cell.angle_beta   90.00
_cell.angle_gamma   90.00
#
_symmetry.space_group_name_H-M   'P 1'
#
loop_
_entity.id
_entity.type
_entity.pdbx_description
1 polymer ?
#
loop_
_entity_poly.entity_id
_entity_poly.type
_entity_poly.pdbx_seq_one_letter_code
_entity_poly.pdbx_strand_id
1 'polypeptide(L)'
;ETEANEKEENKVINNEESKIIDLFSKIYDIGDVKAKELYNKGYKTLDELEKDKDKIQNNKTKTTLLTKNQVLGIKYYYDLLKKIPRKEIDDFKDMFNKLYEDVLKENNKEISNYNFNIAGSYRRQQESSGDIDIIMSSSEEDKELFDIVIKKLEDSKDLFKIEFLTKGNKKSMFKL
;
A
#
# COMPACT_ATOMS: atom_id res chain seq x y z
N GLU A 1 35.04 10.51 34.09
CA GLU A 1 34.68 11.29 32.87
C GLU A 1 34.50 10.40 31.65
N THR A 2 35.31 9.32 31.46
CA THR A 2 35.20 8.39 30.32
C THR A 2 33.92 7.54 30.33
N GLU A 3 33.51 6.98 31.46
CA GLU A 3 32.29 6.14 31.56
C GLU A 3 30.98 6.93 31.36
N ALA A 4 30.94 8.19 31.73
CA ALA A 4 29.78 9.07 31.52
C ALA A 4 29.63 9.42 30.05
N ASN A 5 30.72 9.71 29.35
CA ASN A 5 30.74 9.99 27.92
C ASN A 5 30.35 8.77 27.09
N GLU A 6 30.85 7.55 27.42
CA GLU A 6 30.45 6.31 26.76
C GLU A 6 28.96 5.97 26.95
N LYS A 7 28.38 6.28 28.10
CA LYS A 7 26.93 6.09 28.33
C LYS A 7 26.08 7.09 27.58
N GLU A 8 26.50 8.32 27.43
CA GLU A 8 25.80 9.32 26.60
C GLU A 8 25.92 9.01 25.12
N GLU A 9 27.09 8.63 24.61
CA GLU A 9 27.29 8.21 23.22
C GLU A 9 26.43 6.99 22.89
N ASN A 10 26.41 5.95 23.72
CA ASN A 10 25.56 4.77 23.54
C ASN A 10 24.06 5.11 23.56
N LYS A 11 23.64 6.09 24.36
CA LYS A 11 22.25 6.55 24.41
C LYS A 11 21.84 7.31 23.18
N VAL A 12 22.74 8.10 22.61
CA VAL A 12 22.55 8.84 21.36
C VAL A 12 22.48 7.85 20.16
N ILE A 13 23.41 6.90 20.09
CA ILE A 13 23.45 5.87 19.05
C ILE A 13 22.16 5.02 19.06
N ASN A 14 21.72 4.56 20.22
CA ASN A 14 20.48 3.79 20.36
C ASN A 14 19.23 4.62 19.95
N ASN A 15 19.23 5.92 20.18
CA ASN A 15 18.14 6.81 19.78
C ASN A 15 18.10 6.99 18.25
N GLU A 16 19.26 7.12 17.61
CA GLU A 16 19.37 7.25 16.15
C GLU A 16 18.98 5.95 15.44
N GLU A 17 19.47 4.80 15.90
CA GLU A 17 19.08 3.48 15.42
C GLU A 17 17.56 3.31 15.48
N SER A 18 16.95 3.59 16.63
CA SER A 18 15.50 3.45 16.82
C SER A 18 14.70 4.33 15.88
N LYS A 19 15.16 5.57 15.61
CA LYS A 19 14.49 6.49 14.67
C LYS A 19 14.54 5.99 13.24
N ILE A 20 15.68 5.43 12.81
CA ILE A 20 15.85 4.91 11.46
C ILE A 20 15.03 3.64 11.27
N ILE A 21 15.01 2.74 12.25
CA ILE A 21 14.18 1.52 12.21
C ILE A 21 12.70 1.91 12.17
N ASP A 22 12.24 2.87 12.99
CA ASP A 22 10.88 3.38 12.96
C ASP A 22 10.52 4.03 11.61
N LEU A 23 11.46 4.76 11.00
CA LEU A 23 11.28 5.30 9.65
C LEU A 23 11.06 4.18 8.61
N PHE A 24 11.92 3.19 8.62
CA PHE A 24 11.85 2.09 7.66
C PHE A 24 10.63 1.18 7.88
N SER A 25 10.20 0.98 9.12
CA SER A 25 9.00 0.18 9.44
C SER A 25 7.69 0.82 8.95
N LYS A 26 7.71 2.11 8.62
CA LYS A 26 6.58 2.82 8.01
C LYS A 26 6.48 2.64 6.50
N ILE A 27 7.49 2.03 5.87
CA ILE A 27 7.45 1.70 4.45
C ILE A 27 6.46 0.52 4.26
N TYR A 28 5.60 0.63 3.24
CA TYR A 28 4.65 -0.43 2.92
C TYR A 28 5.35 -1.80 2.77
N ASP A 29 4.78 -2.83 3.40
CA ASP A 29 5.29 -4.22 3.43
C ASP A 29 6.66 -4.38 4.12
N ILE A 30 7.15 -3.36 4.85
CA ILE A 30 8.35 -3.45 5.70
C ILE A 30 7.92 -3.35 7.17
N GLY A 31 8.08 -4.45 7.90
CA GLY A 31 7.90 -4.47 9.36
C GLY A 31 9.23 -4.31 10.09
N ASP A 32 9.17 -4.26 11.44
CA ASP A 32 10.32 -3.98 12.31
C ASP A 32 11.53 -4.90 12.06
N VAL A 33 11.29 -6.18 11.81
CA VAL A 33 12.35 -7.15 11.54
C VAL A 33 13.13 -6.79 10.27
N LYS A 34 12.40 -6.47 9.19
CA LYS A 34 13.02 -6.08 7.92
C LYS A 34 13.66 -4.71 8.02
N ALA A 35 13.05 -3.76 8.72
CA ALA A 35 13.61 -2.44 8.98
C ALA A 35 14.96 -2.55 9.70
N LYS A 36 15.05 -3.40 10.73
CA LYS A 36 16.29 -3.67 11.45
C LYS A 36 17.34 -4.37 10.58
N GLU A 37 16.94 -5.30 9.72
CA GLU A 37 17.84 -5.94 8.76
C GLU A 37 18.46 -4.90 7.79
N LEU A 38 17.66 -3.97 7.27
CA LEU A 38 18.11 -2.89 6.40
C LEU A 38 19.09 -1.97 7.13
N TYR A 39 18.77 -1.57 8.36
CA TYR A 39 19.66 -0.78 9.20
C TYR A 39 21.02 -1.48 9.41
N ASN A 40 21.02 -2.77 9.74
CA ASN A 40 22.22 -3.55 9.96
C ASN A 40 23.07 -3.75 8.70
N LYS A 41 22.45 -3.64 7.51
CA LYS A 41 23.13 -3.64 6.22
C LYS A 41 23.72 -2.29 5.84
N GLY A 42 23.56 -1.29 6.68
CA GLY A 42 24.18 0.03 6.54
C GLY A 42 23.27 1.10 5.95
N TYR A 43 22.02 0.78 5.60
CA TYR A 43 21.07 1.79 5.13
C TYR A 43 20.62 2.69 6.28
N LYS A 44 20.68 4.01 6.06
CA LYS A 44 20.33 5.01 7.07
C LYS A 44 19.23 5.96 6.59
N THR A 45 19.00 6.05 5.27
CA THR A 45 18.04 6.97 4.66
C THR A 45 17.17 6.28 3.61
N LEU A 46 16.01 6.88 3.33
CA LEU A 46 15.12 6.43 2.24
C LEU A 46 15.80 6.59 0.87
N ASP A 47 16.58 7.65 0.68
CA ASP A 47 17.27 7.92 -0.58
C ASP A 47 18.30 6.83 -0.91
N GLU A 48 19.00 6.30 0.09
CA GLU A 48 19.91 5.16 -0.09
C GLU A 48 19.14 3.89 -0.50
N LEU A 49 18.00 3.61 0.13
CA LEU A 49 17.13 2.49 -0.25
C LEU A 49 16.59 2.65 -1.67
N GLU A 50 16.11 3.85 -2.02
CA GLU A 50 15.58 4.17 -3.35
C GLU A 50 16.65 3.98 -4.43
N LYS A 51 17.87 4.47 -4.20
CA LYS A 51 19.00 4.36 -5.12
C LYS A 51 19.42 2.90 -5.36
N ASP A 52 19.35 2.08 -4.32
CA ASP A 52 19.83 0.69 -4.38
C ASP A 52 18.70 -0.34 -4.55
N LYS A 53 17.42 0.08 -4.64
CA LYS A 53 16.26 -0.84 -4.71
C LYS A 53 16.37 -1.91 -5.79
N ASP A 54 16.88 -1.55 -6.97
CA ASP A 54 17.02 -2.49 -8.09
C ASP A 54 18.19 -3.48 -7.89
N LYS A 55 19.24 -3.06 -7.20
CA LYS A 55 20.36 -3.94 -6.81
C LYS A 55 19.96 -4.93 -5.74
N ILE A 56 19.14 -4.46 -4.79
CA ILE A 56 18.64 -5.25 -3.66
C ILE A 56 17.59 -6.27 -4.13
N GLN A 57 16.87 -5.99 -5.22
CA GLN A 57 15.87 -6.87 -5.84
C GLN A 57 16.47 -7.87 -6.83
N ASN A 58 17.75 -7.77 -7.21
CA ASN A 58 18.32 -8.54 -8.32
C ASN A 58 18.35 -10.04 -8.03
N ASN A 59 17.44 -10.78 -8.69
CA ASN A 59 17.16 -12.22 -8.55
C ASN A 59 18.30 -13.16 -9.00
N LYS A 60 19.46 -12.65 -9.40
CA LYS A 60 20.59 -13.46 -9.87
C LYS A 60 21.41 -14.09 -8.73
N THR A 61 21.27 -13.59 -7.52
CA THR A 61 21.82 -14.20 -6.32
C THR A 61 20.64 -14.56 -5.39
N LYS A 62 20.63 -15.76 -4.80
CA LYS A 62 19.56 -16.29 -3.93
C LYS A 62 19.28 -15.49 -2.64
N THR A 63 19.76 -14.27 -2.54
CA THR A 63 19.57 -13.35 -1.41
C THR A 63 18.89 -12.05 -1.86
N THR A 64 17.62 -12.15 -2.22
CA THR A 64 16.79 -10.96 -2.38
C THR A 64 16.55 -10.31 -1.01
N LEU A 65 17.15 -9.16 -0.77
CA LEU A 65 16.94 -8.43 0.48
C LEU A 65 15.50 -7.86 0.56
N LEU A 66 14.93 -7.45 -0.58
CA LEU A 66 13.59 -6.87 -0.69
C LEU A 66 12.68 -7.65 -1.64
N THR A 67 11.41 -7.76 -1.29
CA THR A 67 10.36 -8.25 -2.17
C THR A 67 9.94 -7.16 -3.17
N LYS A 68 9.19 -7.55 -4.23
CA LYS A 68 8.61 -6.57 -5.17
C LYS A 68 7.72 -5.55 -4.47
N ASN A 69 6.91 -5.98 -3.50
CA ASN A 69 6.02 -5.11 -2.74
C ASN A 69 6.80 -4.10 -1.89
N GLN A 70 7.88 -4.53 -1.26
CA GLN A 70 8.76 -3.65 -0.48
C GLN A 70 9.45 -2.60 -1.35
N VAL A 71 9.86 -2.98 -2.56
CA VAL A 71 10.40 -2.04 -3.55
C VAL A 71 9.36 -1.01 -3.99
N LEU A 72 8.10 -1.43 -4.22
CA LEU A 72 7.00 -0.51 -4.49
C LEU A 72 6.70 0.39 -3.28
N GLY A 73 6.79 -0.16 -2.06
CA GLY A 73 6.66 0.62 -0.82
C GLY A 73 7.69 1.73 -0.70
N ILE A 74 8.95 1.47 -1.05
CA ILE A 74 10.01 2.49 -1.09
C ILE A 74 9.71 3.53 -2.16
N LYS A 75 9.43 3.09 -3.40
CA LYS A 75 9.11 3.97 -4.54
C LYS A 75 7.97 4.95 -4.25
N TYR A 76 6.92 4.48 -3.56
CA TYR A 76 5.72 5.28 -3.30
C TYR A 76 5.62 5.78 -1.86
N TYR A 77 6.68 5.71 -1.07
CA TYR A 77 6.67 6.06 0.35
C TYR A 77 5.99 7.40 0.64
N TYR A 78 6.44 8.47 -0.01
CA TYR A 78 5.89 9.81 0.21
C TYR A 78 4.46 9.97 -0.32
N ASP A 79 4.09 9.26 -1.39
CA ASP A 79 2.73 9.29 -1.93
C ASP A 79 1.75 8.58 -1.00
N LEU A 80 2.15 7.43 -0.44
CA LEU A 80 1.33 6.64 0.48
C LEU A 80 1.13 7.32 1.84
N LEU A 81 1.94 8.31 2.21
CA LEU A 81 1.76 9.12 3.41
C LEU A 81 0.78 10.29 3.21
N LYS A 82 0.48 10.67 1.97
CA LYS A 82 -0.44 11.77 1.68
C LYS A 82 -1.87 11.38 2.06
N LYS A 83 -2.56 12.34 2.66
CA LYS A 83 -4.00 12.21 2.88
C LYS A 83 -4.75 12.46 1.57
N ILE A 84 -5.77 11.66 1.34
CA ILE A 84 -6.68 11.78 0.18
C ILE A 84 -7.85 12.66 0.61
N PRO A 85 -8.05 13.84 0.01
CA PRO A 85 -9.20 14.69 0.31
C PRO A 85 -10.50 13.95 0.04
N ARG A 86 -11.54 14.21 0.84
CA ARG A 86 -12.85 13.57 0.68
C ARG A 86 -13.42 13.72 -0.72
N LYS A 87 -13.24 14.91 -1.33
CA LYS A 87 -13.71 15.17 -2.71
C LYS A 87 -13.09 14.19 -3.73
N GLU A 88 -11.80 13.89 -3.61
CA GLU A 88 -11.14 12.91 -4.50
C GLU A 88 -11.71 11.50 -4.31
N ILE A 89 -12.08 11.14 -3.08
CA ILE A 89 -12.74 9.87 -2.79
C ILE A 89 -14.14 9.82 -3.37
N ASP A 90 -14.89 10.94 -3.32
CA ASP A 90 -16.22 11.06 -3.96
C ASP A 90 -16.10 10.90 -5.48
N ASP A 91 -15.16 11.60 -6.12
CA ASP A 91 -14.90 11.49 -7.56
C ASP A 91 -14.51 10.04 -7.95
N PHE A 92 -13.64 9.41 -7.18
CA PHE A 92 -13.26 8.00 -7.37
C PHE A 92 -14.45 7.05 -7.20
N LYS A 93 -15.28 7.28 -6.17
CA LYS A 93 -16.49 6.49 -5.91
C LYS A 93 -17.44 6.51 -7.08
N ASP A 94 -17.67 7.68 -7.70
CA ASP A 94 -18.54 7.83 -8.85
C ASP A 94 -18.00 7.09 -10.08
N MET A 95 -16.68 7.14 -10.30
CA MET A 95 -16.02 6.38 -11.36
C MET A 95 -16.12 4.88 -11.11
N PHE A 96 -15.85 4.45 -9.88
CA PHE A 96 -15.92 3.03 -9.49
C PHE A 96 -17.35 2.50 -9.59
N ASN A 97 -18.35 3.29 -9.22
CA ASN A 97 -19.75 2.90 -9.36
C ASN A 97 -20.11 2.56 -10.81
N LYS A 98 -19.72 3.43 -11.77
CA LYS A 98 -19.93 3.17 -13.19
C LYS A 98 -19.27 1.88 -13.64
N LEU A 99 -17.99 1.70 -13.30
CA LEU A 99 -17.26 0.47 -13.62
C LEU A 99 -17.94 -0.76 -13.04
N TYR A 100 -18.39 -0.67 -11.77
CA TYR A 100 -19.03 -1.78 -11.08
C TYR A 100 -20.37 -2.16 -11.71
N GLU A 101 -21.21 -1.17 -12.04
CA GLU A 101 -22.45 -1.40 -12.77
C GLU A 101 -22.23 -2.01 -14.16
N ASP A 102 -21.22 -1.53 -14.89
CA ASP A 102 -20.87 -2.07 -16.21
C ASP A 102 -20.43 -3.53 -16.09
N VAL A 103 -19.61 -3.87 -15.09
CA VAL A 103 -19.22 -5.26 -14.80
C VAL A 103 -20.44 -6.14 -14.53
N LEU A 104 -21.38 -5.67 -13.70
CA LEU A 104 -22.58 -6.44 -13.40
C LEU A 104 -23.43 -6.68 -14.65
N LYS A 105 -23.66 -5.64 -15.46
CA LYS A 105 -24.41 -5.72 -16.73
C LYS A 105 -23.76 -6.65 -17.75
N GLU A 106 -22.46 -6.48 -17.98
CA GLU A 106 -21.67 -7.31 -18.92
C GLU A 106 -21.69 -8.80 -18.55
N ASN A 107 -21.83 -9.11 -17.26
CA ASN A 107 -21.86 -10.49 -16.74
C ASN A 107 -23.28 -11.00 -16.40
N ASN A 108 -24.32 -10.31 -16.87
CA ASN A 108 -25.74 -10.67 -16.64
C ASN A 108 -26.10 -10.86 -15.15
N LYS A 109 -25.50 -10.03 -14.28
CA LYS A 109 -25.75 -10.07 -12.84
C LYS A 109 -26.87 -9.08 -12.47
N GLU A 110 -27.80 -9.53 -11.62
CA GLU A 110 -28.87 -8.68 -11.12
C GLU A 110 -28.33 -7.63 -10.15
N ILE A 111 -28.35 -6.35 -10.53
CA ILE A 111 -27.72 -5.25 -9.78
C ILE A 111 -28.23 -5.17 -8.33
N SER A 112 -29.51 -5.49 -8.09
CA SER A 112 -30.11 -5.48 -6.75
C SER A 112 -29.45 -6.44 -5.75
N ASN A 113 -28.78 -7.49 -6.24
CA ASN A 113 -28.11 -8.49 -5.43
C ASN A 113 -26.68 -8.10 -5.03
N TYR A 114 -26.17 -7.01 -5.57
CA TYR A 114 -24.75 -6.62 -5.44
C TYR A 114 -24.62 -5.20 -4.94
N ASN A 115 -23.65 -4.98 -4.06
CA ASN A 115 -23.37 -3.66 -3.51
C ASN A 115 -21.89 -3.47 -3.26
N PHE A 116 -21.44 -2.22 -3.23
CA PHE A 116 -20.15 -1.86 -2.67
C PHE A 116 -20.27 -0.66 -1.73
N ASN A 117 -19.39 -0.58 -0.76
CA ASN A 117 -19.33 0.54 0.18
C ASN A 117 -17.86 0.97 0.37
N ILE A 118 -17.64 2.28 0.48
CA ILE A 118 -16.39 2.80 0.98
C ILE A 118 -16.45 2.85 2.49
N ALA A 119 -15.57 2.12 3.14
CA ALA A 119 -15.49 1.96 4.59
C ALA A 119 -14.52 2.94 5.25
N GLY A 120 -13.91 2.57 6.36
CA GLY A 120 -12.85 3.29 7.03
C GLY A 120 -13.20 4.71 7.46
N SER A 121 -12.24 5.61 7.34
CA SER A 121 -12.36 7.03 7.71
C SER A 121 -13.36 7.78 6.83
N TYR A 122 -13.50 7.42 5.56
CA TYR A 122 -14.51 7.99 4.67
C TYR A 122 -15.94 7.76 5.21
N ARG A 123 -16.28 6.53 5.62
CA ARG A 123 -17.58 6.23 6.22
C ARG A 123 -17.83 7.04 7.51
N ARG A 124 -16.80 7.30 8.29
CA ARG A 124 -16.86 8.12 9.50
C ARG A 124 -16.89 9.62 9.22
N GLN A 125 -17.05 10.04 7.96
CA GLN A 125 -17.23 11.44 7.56
C GLN A 125 -15.98 12.33 7.80
N GLN A 126 -14.78 11.75 7.79
CA GLN A 126 -13.55 12.54 7.88
C GLN A 126 -13.34 13.36 6.58
N GLU A 127 -12.76 14.55 6.72
CA GLU A 127 -12.45 15.44 5.59
C GLU A 127 -11.36 14.87 4.66
N SER A 128 -10.52 13.99 5.19
CA SER A 128 -9.49 13.29 4.43
C SER A 128 -9.25 11.89 5.00
N SER A 129 -8.76 10.98 4.17
CA SER A 129 -8.45 9.59 4.53
C SER A 129 -7.00 9.24 4.19
N GLY A 130 -6.42 8.26 4.88
CA GLY A 130 -5.11 7.73 4.53
C GLY A 130 -5.17 6.73 3.38
N ASP A 131 -6.34 6.10 3.22
CA ASP A 131 -6.62 5.05 2.22
C ASP A 131 -8.10 5.08 1.83
N ILE A 132 -8.45 4.31 0.81
CA ILE A 132 -9.84 4.08 0.37
C ILE A 132 -10.12 2.59 0.51
N ASP A 133 -10.88 2.22 1.54
CA ASP A 133 -11.32 0.84 1.77
C ASP A 133 -12.62 0.57 1.03
N ILE A 134 -12.60 -0.24 -0.04
CA ILE A 134 -13.78 -0.67 -0.77
C ILE A 134 -14.17 -2.08 -0.33
N ILE A 135 -15.40 -2.23 0.14
CA ILE A 135 -15.98 -3.52 0.49
C ILE A 135 -17.07 -3.83 -0.51
N MET A 136 -16.92 -4.91 -1.27
CA MET A 136 -17.96 -5.46 -2.14
C MET A 136 -18.73 -6.56 -1.42
N SER A 137 -20.03 -6.62 -1.61
CA SER A 137 -20.91 -7.62 -1.03
C SER A 137 -21.98 -8.05 -2.02
N SER A 138 -22.46 -9.28 -1.90
CA SER A 138 -23.60 -9.81 -2.64
C SER A 138 -24.54 -10.60 -1.73
N SER A 139 -25.82 -10.68 -2.10
CA SER A 139 -26.82 -11.53 -1.45
C SER A 139 -26.68 -13.00 -1.87
N GLU A 140 -25.92 -13.27 -2.93
CA GLU A 140 -25.65 -14.60 -3.48
C GLU A 140 -24.16 -14.92 -3.34
N GLU A 141 -23.81 -16.22 -3.26
CA GLU A 141 -22.42 -16.65 -3.29
C GLU A 141 -21.86 -16.45 -4.71
N ASP A 142 -21.02 -15.43 -4.89
CA ASP A 142 -20.36 -15.12 -6.13
C ASP A 142 -18.86 -15.06 -5.93
N LYS A 143 -18.18 -16.16 -6.26
CA LYS A 143 -16.71 -16.30 -6.09
C LYS A 143 -15.93 -15.58 -7.19
N GLU A 144 -16.57 -15.25 -8.31
CA GLU A 144 -15.89 -14.71 -9.50
C GLU A 144 -15.96 -13.18 -9.57
N LEU A 145 -16.96 -12.56 -8.92
CA LEU A 145 -17.17 -11.12 -9.01
C LEU A 145 -15.93 -10.31 -8.67
N PHE A 146 -15.22 -10.70 -7.60
CA PHE A 146 -14.02 -9.98 -7.18
C PHE A 146 -12.97 -9.97 -8.30
N ASP A 147 -12.68 -11.14 -8.88
CA ASP A 147 -11.68 -11.28 -9.94
C ASP A 147 -12.08 -10.52 -11.22
N ILE A 148 -13.39 -10.54 -11.57
CA ILE A 148 -13.92 -9.81 -12.72
C ILE A 148 -13.76 -8.29 -12.53
N VAL A 149 -14.08 -7.77 -11.34
CA VAL A 149 -13.93 -6.34 -11.02
C VAL A 149 -12.45 -5.94 -11.04
N ILE A 150 -11.56 -6.74 -10.44
CA ILE A 150 -10.11 -6.48 -10.45
C ILE A 150 -9.55 -6.48 -11.86
N LYS A 151 -9.99 -7.41 -12.71
CA LYS A 151 -9.59 -7.44 -14.12
C LYS A 151 -10.08 -6.20 -14.87
N LYS A 152 -11.32 -5.80 -14.67
CA LYS A 152 -11.89 -4.60 -15.31
C LYS A 152 -11.13 -3.33 -14.86
N LEU A 153 -10.78 -3.22 -13.58
CA LEU A 153 -9.94 -2.14 -13.06
C LEU A 153 -8.54 -2.14 -13.72
N GLU A 154 -7.93 -3.31 -13.89
CA GLU A 154 -6.64 -3.44 -14.55
C GLU A 154 -6.69 -3.01 -16.02
N ASP A 155 -7.73 -3.42 -16.74
CA ASP A 155 -7.97 -3.03 -18.13
C ASP A 155 -8.27 -1.52 -18.26
N SER A 156 -8.77 -0.89 -17.21
CA SER A 156 -9.09 0.53 -17.12
C SER A 156 -8.06 1.35 -16.32
N LYS A 157 -6.87 0.80 -16.05
CA LYS A 157 -5.84 1.41 -15.18
C LYS A 157 -5.45 2.83 -15.58
N ASP A 158 -5.43 3.13 -16.88
CA ASP A 158 -5.06 4.44 -17.37
C ASP A 158 -6.15 5.49 -17.08
N LEU A 159 -7.43 5.09 -17.12
CA LEU A 159 -8.57 5.94 -16.77
C LEU A 159 -8.57 6.26 -15.26
N PHE A 160 -8.33 5.25 -14.43
CA PHE A 160 -8.28 5.38 -12.97
C PHE A 160 -6.93 5.88 -12.47
N LYS A 161 -5.90 5.90 -13.33
CA LYS A 161 -4.50 6.23 -12.96
C LYS A 161 -3.97 5.37 -11.80
N ILE A 162 -4.38 4.10 -11.76
CA ILE A 162 -4.02 3.18 -10.68
C ILE A 162 -2.80 2.33 -11.04
N GLU A 163 -2.01 2.03 -10.02
CA GLU A 163 -0.96 1.00 -10.08
C GLU A 163 -1.18 -0.02 -8.97
N PHE A 164 -1.31 -1.30 -9.35
CA PHE A 164 -1.50 -2.37 -8.38
C PHE A 164 -0.23 -2.60 -7.56
N LEU A 165 -0.35 -2.52 -6.25
CA LEU A 165 0.69 -2.88 -5.29
C LEU A 165 0.66 -4.38 -5.01
N THR A 166 -0.53 -4.94 -4.78
CA THR A 166 -0.75 -6.38 -4.62
C THR A 166 -2.06 -6.81 -5.27
N LYS A 167 -2.10 -8.04 -5.77
CA LYS A 167 -3.32 -8.72 -6.22
C LYS A 167 -3.46 -10.06 -5.52
N GLY A 168 -4.58 -10.30 -4.88
CA GLY A 168 -4.94 -11.55 -4.22
C GLY A 168 -6.39 -11.92 -4.51
N ASN A 169 -6.80 -13.13 -4.15
CA ASN A 169 -8.12 -13.68 -4.52
C ASN A 169 -9.31 -13.05 -3.76
N LYS A 170 -9.04 -12.31 -2.67
CA LYS A 170 -10.08 -11.68 -1.85
C LYS A 170 -9.74 -10.25 -1.44
N LYS A 171 -8.51 -9.84 -1.67
CA LYS A 171 -8.01 -8.50 -1.36
C LYS A 171 -6.96 -8.09 -2.38
N SER A 172 -7.12 -6.91 -2.93
CA SER A 172 -6.11 -6.26 -3.78
C SER A 172 -5.85 -4.86 -3.27
N MET A 173 -4.65 -4.37 -3.49
CA MET A 173 -4.26 -3.01 -3.15
C MET A 173 -3.70 -2.33 -4.38
N PHE A 174 -4.05 -1.07 -4.55
CA PHE A 174 -3.52 -0.23 -5.63
C PHE A 174 -3.33 1.21 -5.15
N LYS A 175 -2.45 1.92 -5.82
CA LYS A 175 -2.23 3.35 -5.67
C LYS A 175 -3.08 4.09 -6.71
N LEU A 176 -3.69 5.17 -6.31
CA LEU A 176 -4.28 6.19 -7.19
C LEU A 176 -3.23 7.16 -7.66
#